data_4020c79668e543ff6c6b94bda5562fd0
#
_entry.id   4020c79668e543ff6c6b94bda5562fd0
#
_cell.length_a   1.000
_cell.length_b   1.000
_cell.length_c   1.000
_cell.angle_alpha   90.00
_cell.angle_beta   90.00
_cell.angle_gamma   90.00
#
_symmetry.space_group_name_H-M   'P 1'
#
loop_
_entity.id
_entity.type
_entity.pdbx_description
1 polymer ?
#
loop_
_entity_poly.entity_id
_entity_poly.type
_entity_poly.pdbx_seq_one_letter_code
_entity_poly.pdbx_strand_id
1 'polypeptide(L)'
;MLKLFITPSLLVFLLIGCGQSNSSEYKEEVLAVADAKAEMTIDGMTCQVGCAVYIDEELEKVSGVVSADVSFENKLASITYDNSLISEHDIVSAINSLKDSAYSVASVDVEILKAVEKKKIDTH
;
A
#
# COMPACT_ATOMS: atom_id res chain seq x y z
N MET A 1 32.90 -23.01 -67.07
CA MET A 1 31.45 -23.09 -66.95
C MET A 1 31.13 -23.02 -65.49
N LEU A 2 30.92 -21.84 -65.04
CA LEU A 2 30.60 -21.59 -63.62
C LEU A 2 29.09 -21.64 -63.47
N LYS A 3 28.56 -22.73 -62.95
CA LYS A 3 27.15 -22.83 -62.60
C LYS A 3 26.92 -22.17 -61.24
N LEU A 4 26.47 -20.95 -61.32
CA LEU A 4 26.00 -20.22 -60.17
C LEU A 4 24.68 -20.85 -59.72
N PHE A 5 24.74 -21.74 -58.76
CA PHE A 5 23.56 -22.18 -58.08
C PHE A 5 23.18 -21.11 -57.10
N ILE A 6 22.39 -20.18 -57.56
CA ILE A 6 21.67 -19.27 -56.66
C ILE A 6 20.52 -20.09 -56.09
N THR A 7 20.74 -20.68 -54.95
CA THR A 7 19.64 -21.17 -54.15
C THR A 7 18.96 -19.97 -53.57
N PRO A 8 17.70 -19.71 -53.89
CA PRO A 8 16.94 -18.75 -53.11
C PRO A 8 16.72 -19.40 -51.74
N SER A 9 17.58 -19.05 -50.83
CA SER A 9 17.32 -19.29 -49.44
C SER A 9 16.04 -18.52 -49.13
N LEU A 10 14.97 -19.23 -49.18
CA LEU A 10 13.68 -18.80 -48.72
C LEU A 10 13.85 -18.47 -47.23
N LEU A 11 14.16 -17.22 -46.97
CA LEU A 11 14.19 -16.66 -45.65
C LEU A 11 12.76 -16.68 -45.15
N VAL A 12 12.36 -17.82 -44.66
CA VAL A 12 11.15 -17.91 -43.83
C VAL A 12 11.47 -17.14 -42.56
N PHE A 13 11.24 -15.85 -42.62
CA PHE A 13 11.14 -15.03 -41.47
C PHE A 13 9.88 -15.51 -40.73
N LEU A 14 10.07 -16.56 -39.97
CA LEU A 14 9.13 -16.85 -38.89
C LEU A 14 9.17 -15.62 -37.96
N LEU A 15 8.28 -14.70 -38.25
CA LEU A 15 7.84 -13.75 -37.27
C LEU A 15 7.28 -14.55 -36.11
N ILE A 16 8.18 -15.00 -35.26
CA ILE A 16 7.80 -15.32 -33.92
C ILE A 16 7.37 -13.97 -33.35
N GLY A 17 6.10 -13.65 -33.56
CA GLY A 17 5.46 -12.63 -32.79
C GLY A 17 5.71 -12.99 -31.35
N CYS A 18 6.63 -12.28 -30.71
CA CYS A 18 6.58 -12.14 -29.27
C CYS A 18 5.16 -11.68 -28.98
N GLY A 19 4.31 -12.62 -28.65
CA GLY A 19 3.13 -12.29 -27.90
C GLY A 19 3.63 -11.58 -26.64
N GLN A 20 3.66 -10.26 -26.67
CA GLN A 20 3.61 -9.51 -25.46
C GLN A 20 2.32 -9.99 -24.81
N SER A 21 2.50 -10.94 -23.93
CA SER A 21 1.57 -11.09 -22.83
C SER A 21 1.61 -9.74 -22.13
N ASN A 22 0.79 -8.82 -22.57
CA ASN A 22 0.25 -7.86 -21.66
C ASN A 22 -0.53 -8.70 -20.66
N SER A 23 0.19 -9.31 -19.75
CA SER A 23 -0.32 -9.42 -18.43
C SER A 23 -0.55 -7.97 -18.04
N SER A 24 -1.69 -7.45 -18.39
CA SER A 24 -2.34 -6.52 -17.52
C SER A 24 -2.39 -7.28 -16.23
N GLU A 25 -1.31 -7.17 -15.48
CA GLU A 25 -1.35 -7.36 -14.08
C GLU A 25 -2.42 -6.36 -13.65
N TYR A 26 -3.65 -6.82 -13.68
CA TYR A 26 -4.65 -6.26 -12.82
C TYR A 26 -4.02 -6.42 -11.45
N LYS A 27 -3.24 -5.43 -11.04
CA LYS A 27 -3.17 -5.08 -9.67
C LYS A 27 -4.64 -4.91 -9.33
N GLU A 28 -5.23 -5.98 -8.89
CA GLU A 28 -6.42 -5.91 -8.11
C GLU A 28 -6.00 -4.96 -6.99
N GLU A 29 -6.27 -3.70 -7.18
CA GLU A 29 -6.22 -2.73 -6.11
C GLU A 29 -7.25 -3.28 -5.14
N VAL A 30 -6.78 -4.12 -4.24
CA VAL A 30 -7.57 -4.53 -3.09
C VAL A 30 -7.84 -3.21 -2.39
N LEU A 31 -8.99 -2.64 -2.68
CA LEU A 31 -9.47 -1.45 -2.00
C LEU A 31 -9.53 -1.83 -0.52
N ALA A 32 -8.52 -1.38 0.22
CA ALA A 32 -8.50 -1.57 1.66
C ALA A 32 -9.77 -0.92 2.23
N VAL A 33 -10.56 -1.71 2.93
CA VAL A 33 -11.80 -1.23 3.55
C VAL A 33 -11.48 -0.90 5.00
N ALA A 34 -11.62 0.36 5.36
CA ALA A 34 -11.41 0.80 6.73
C ALA A 34 -12.43 0.14 7.67
N ASP A 35 -12.02 -0.87 8.40
CA ASP A 35 -12.82 -1.57 9.40
C ASP A 35 -12.27 -1.43 10.83
N ALA A 36 -11.10 -0.84 10.97
CA ALA A 36 -10.47 -0.54 12.24
C ALA A 36 -9.86 0.87 12.26
N LYS A 37 -9.84 1.47 13.43
CA LYS A 37 -9.17 2.74 13.72
C LYS A 37 -8.24 2.53 14.91
N ALA A 38 -7.00 2.96 14.78
CA ALA A 38 -6.06 3.01 15.88
C ALA A 38 -5.70 4.45 16.22
N GLU A 39 -5.69 4.79 17.50
CA GLU A 39 -5.12 6.03 18.00
C GLU A 39 -3.85 5.69 18.76
N MET A 40 -2.73 6.26 18.30
CA MET A 40 -1.41 5.94 18.81
C MET A 40 -0.71 7.20 19.30
N THR A 41 -0.21 7.17 20.52
CA THR A 41 0.65 8.25 21.02
C THR A 41 2.06 8.02 20.53
N ILE A 42 2.63 9.02 19.86
CA ILE A 42 3.98 8.95 19.26
C ILE A 42 4.91 9.91 19.98
N ASP A 43 5.98 9.36 20.53
CA ASP A 43 7.11 10.11 21.07
C ASP A 43 8.22 10.28 20.03
N GLY A 44 9.04 11.32 20.20
CA GLY A 44 10.19 11.60 19.32
C GLY A 44 9.93 12.64 18.23
N MET A 45 8.69 13.10 18.07
CA MET A 45 8.40 14.21 17.17
C MET A 45 8.95 15.53 17.75
N THR A 46 9.70 16.29 16.95
CA THR A 46 10.31 17.57 17.34
C THR A 46 9.68 18.77 16.64
N CYS A 47 8.93 18.56 15.57
CA CYS A 47 8.26 19.64 14.83
C CYS A 47 7.05 19.12 14.05
N GLN A 48 6.09 20.01 13.82
CA GLN A 48 4.87 19.66 13.09
C GLN A 48 5.14 19.39 11.62
N VAL A 49 5.83 20.28 10.95
CA VAL A 49 6.00 20.24 9.48
C VAL A 49 6.95 19.12 9.04
N GLY A 50 8.00 18.84 9.82
CA GLY A 50 9.01 17.87 9.44
C GLY A 50 8.78 16.46 9.95
N CYS A 51 8.18 16.31 11.12
CA CYS A 51 8.01 15.01 11.76
C CYS A 51 6.59 14.45 11.59
N ALA A 52 5.58 15.23 11.94
CA ALA A 52 4.20 14.74 11.84
C ALA A 52 3.79 14.47 10.39
N VAL A 53 4.06 15.40 9.48
CA VAL A 53 3.79 15.22 8.04
C VAL A 53 4.55 14.03 7.46
N TYR A 54 5.82 13.87 7.85
CA TYR A 54 6.61 12.73 7.39
C TYR A 54 6.03 11.38 7.84
N ILE A 55 5.63 11.27 9.10
CA ILE A 55 5.01 10.05 9.62
C ILE A 55 3.69 9.77 8.91
N ASP A 56 2.89 10.79 8.70
CA ASP A 56 1.62 10.72 7.99
C ASP A 56 1.80 10.16 6.57
N GLU A 57 2.68 10.77 5.79
CA GLU A 57 2.99 10.32 4.42
C GLU A 57 3.57 8.91 4.36
N GLU A 58 4.40 8.50 5.32
CA GLU A 58 4.97 7.16 5.35
C GLU A 58 3.92 6.11 5.72
N LEU A 59 2.99 6.44 6.62
CA LEU A 59 1.91 5.55 7.00
C LEU A 59 0.91 5.32 5.86
N GLU A 60 0.62 6.35 5.07
CA GLU A 60 -0.27 6.21 3.91
C GLU A 60 0.30 5.30 2.81
N LYS A 61 1.61 5.07 2.79
CA LYS A 61 2.27 4.14 1.87
C LYS A 61 2.18 2.69 2.32
N VAL A 62 1.80 2.45 3.57
CA VAL A 62 1.72 1.09 4.13
C VAL A 62 0.48 0.39 3.60
N SER A 63 0.66 -0.78 3.00
CA SER A 63 -0.46 -1.59 2.50
C SER A 63 -1.42 -1.96 3.62
N GLY A 64 -2.71 -1.68 3.42
CA GLY A 64 -3.75 -1.91 4.43
C GLY A 64 -4.11 -0.66 5.23
N VAL A 65 -3.28 0.37 5.24
CA VAL A 65 -3.64 1.68 5.79
C VAL A 65 -4.52 2.42 4.79
N VAL A 66 -5.67 2.89 5.25
CA VAL A 66 -6.64 3.65 4.43
C VAL A 66 -6.39 5.14 4.54
N SER A 67 -6.16 5.62 5.76
CA SER A 67 -5.79 7.02 6.02
C SER A 67 -5.00 7.15 7.31
N ALA A 68 -4.16 8.16 7.38
CA ALA A 68 -3.46 8.57 8.57
C ALA A 68 -3.67 10.07 8.82
N ASP A 69 -3.63 10.47 10.06
CA ASP A 69 -3.66 11.88 10.49
C ASP A 69 -2.80 12.00 11.75
N VAL A 70 -1.68 12.70 11.62
CA VAL A 70 -0.70 12.83 12.69
C VAL A 70 -0.65 14.25 13.22
N SER A 71 -0.99 14.42 14.50
CA SER A 71 -0.95 15.68 15.22
C SER A 71 0.30 15.79 16.09
N PHE A 72 1.15 16.76 15.78
CA PHE A 72 2.30 17.07 16.62
C PHE A 72 1.90 17.64 17.99
N GLU A 73 0.90 18.50 18.03
CA GLU A 73 0.45 19.17 19.27
C GLU A 73 -0.06 18.15 20.30
N ASN A 74 -0.81 17.16 19.82
CA ASN A 74 -1.40 16.13 20.65
C ASN A 74 -0.49 14.90 20.80
N LYS A 75 0.60 14.84 20.04
CA LYS A 75 1.48 13.66 19.88
C LYS A 75 0.71 12.41 19.47
N LEU A 76 -0.36 12.57 18.73
CA LEU A 76 -1.32 11.53 18.40
C LEU A 76 -1.34 11.25 16.90
N ALA A 77 -1.32 9.97 16.53
CA ALA A 77 -1.64 9.51 15.21
C ALA A 77 -2.99 8.80 15.22
N SER A 78 -3.90 9.23 14.37
CA SER A 78 -5.18 8.57 14.13
C SER A 78 -5.13 7.86 12.80
N ILE A 79 -5.20 6.54 12.80
CA ILE A 79 -4.97 5.70 11.62
C ILE A 79 -6.18 4.82 11.39
N THR A 80 -6.78 4.91 10.20
CA THR A 80 -7.80 3.97 9.76
C THR A 80 -7.18 2.95 8.82
N TYR A 81 -7.50 1.70 9.02
CA TYR A 81 -6.88 0.59 8.29
C TYR A 81 -7.83 -0.58 8.12
N ASP A 82 -7.47 -1.47 7.21
CA ASP A 82 -8.15 -2.74 6.99
C ASP A 82 -7.48 -3.81 7.86
N ASN A 83 -8.17 -4.22 8.90
CA ASN A 83 -7.65 -5.20 9.87
C ASN A 83 -7.48 -6.62 9.28
N SER A 84 -8.02 -6.86 8.11
CA SER A 84 -7.78 -8.11 7.38
C SER A 84 -6.45 -8.12 6.63
N LEU A 85 -5.88 -6.94 6.35
CA LEU A 85 -4.64 -6.76 5.58
C LEU A 85 -3.45 -6.43 6.47
N ILE A 86 -3.67 -5.67 7.54
CA ILE A 86 -2.62 -5.22 8.44
C ILE A 86 -3.13 -5.16 9.88
N SER A 87 -2.27 -5.48 10.84
CA SER A 87 -2.58 -5.36 12.27
C SER A 87 -2.05 -4.06 12.86
N GLU A 88 -2.60 -3.66 14.01
CA GLU A 88 -2.07 -2.52 14.78
C GLU A 88 -0.60 -2.70 15.15
N HIS A 89 -0.19 -3.94 15.38
CA HIS A 89 1.21 -4.26 15.71
C HIS A 89 2.15 -3.98 14.55
N ASP A 90 1.72 -4.27 13.33
CA ASP A 90 2.51 -3.98 12.11
C ASP A 90 2.63 -2.47 11.91
N ILE A 91 1.57 -1.72 12.18
CA ILE A 91 1.58 -0.25 12.13
C ILE A 91 2.55 0.32 13.18
N VAL A 92 2.50 -0.17 14.41
CA VAL A 92 3.45 0.20 15.47
C VAL A 92 4.88 -0.07 15.04
N SER A 93 5.14 -1.24 14.45
CA SER A 93 6.47 -1.61 13.97
C SER A 93 6.93 -0.70 12.83
N ALA A 94 6.04 -0.32 11.94
CA ALA A 94 6.32 0.63 10.87
C ALA A 94 6.75 2.00 11.43
N ILE A 95 5.99 2.56 12.38
CA ILE A 95 6.32 3.83 13.02
C ILE A 95 7.67 3.75 13.75
N ASN A 96 7.87 2.71 14.54
CA ASN A 96 9.10 2.54 15.32
C ASN A 96 10.36 2.36 14.45
N SER A 97 10.21 1.97 13.20
CA SER A 97 11.32 1.81 12.24
C SER A 97 11.61 3.06 11.42
N LEU A 98 10.76 4.07 11.48
CA LEU A 98 10.98 5.31 10.71
C LEU A 98 12.20 6.07 11.23
N LYS A 99 12.97 6.67 10.31
CA LYS A 99 14.18 7.46 10.60
C LYS A 99 15.11 6.80 11.62
N ASP A 100 15.49 5.54 11.37
CA ASP A 100 16.39 4.81 12.25
C ASP A 100 15.89 4.74 13.71
N SER A 101 14.60 4.53 13.87
CA SER A 101 13.91 4.45 15.18
C SER A 101 13.91 5.77 15.98
N ALA A 102 13.83 6.89 15.28
CA ALA A 102 13.70 8.22 15.92
C ALA A 102 12.35 8.42 16.61
N TYR A 103 11.34 7.63 16.22
CA TYR A 103 9.99 7.68 16.77
C TYR A 103 9.67 6.40 17.55
N SER A 104 8.82 6.53 18.55
CA SER A 104 8.32 5.39 19.31
C SER A 104 6.86 5.55 19.66
N VAL A 105 6.10 4.48 19.57
CA VAL A 105 4.72 4.43 19.98
C VAL A 105 4.65 4.14 21.47
N ALA A 106 4.08 5.08 22.25
CA ALA A 106 3.97 4.97 23.69
C ALA A 106 2.68 4.27 24.14
N SER A 107 1.59 4.47 23.40
CA SER A 107 0.30 3.83 23.68
C SER A 107 -0.50 3.63 22.40
N VAL A 108 -1.36 2.64 22.41
CA VAL A 108 -2.24 2.28 21.29
C VAL A 108 -3.63 2.01 21.83
N ASP A 109 -4.62 2.69 21.27
CA ASP A 109 -6.04 2.41 21.46
C ASP A 109 -6.65 2.01 20.11
N VAL A 110 -7.32 0.86 20.05
CA VAL A 110 -7.92 0.33 18.84
C VAL A 110 -9.44 0.30 18.96
N GLU A 111 -10.11 0.92 18.01
CA GLU A 111 -11.55 0.84 17.84
C GLU A 111 -11.87 0.06 16.54
N ILE A 112 -12.64 -1.02 16.68
CA ILE A 112 -13.15 -1.73 15.52
C ILE A 112 -14.36 -0.97 14.99
N LEU A 113 -14.22 -0.41 13.82
CA LEU A 113 -15.31 0.21 13.08
C LEU A 113 -16.19 -0.93 12.58
N LYS A 114 -17.39 -1.07 13.12
CA LYS A 114 -18.35 -2.03 12.59
C LYS A 114 -18.51 -1.73 11.12
N ALA A 115 -18.11 -2.68 10.26
CA ALA A 115 -18.35 -2.59 8.85
C ALA A 115 -19.80 -2.14 8.66
N VAL A 116 -19.99 -1.06 7.90
CA VAL A 116 -21.32 -0.61 7.52
C VAL A 116 -21.99 -1.84 6.93
N GLU A 117 -22.90 -2.39 7.69
CA GLU A 117 -23.69 -3.54 7.29
C GLU A 117 -24.21 -3.22 5.91
N LYS A 118 -23.70 -3.96 4.93
CA LYS A 118 -24.16 -3.86 3.55
C LYS A 118 -25.65 -4.09 3.64
N LYS A 119 -26.42 -3.00 3.72
CA LYS A 119 -27.86 -3.05 3.70
C LYS A 119 -28.22 -3.82 2.44
N LYS A 120 -28.53 -5.08 2.64
CA LYS A 120 -29.07 -5.94 1.61
C LYS A 120 -30.29 -5.19 1.07
N ILE A 121 -30.13 -4.58 -0.06
CA ILE A 121 -31.27 -4.02 -0.78
C ILE A 121 -32.02 -5.25 -1.27
N ASP A 122 -32.99 -5.68 -0.48
CA ASP A 122 -34.01 -6.59 -0.94
C ASP A 122 -34.80 -5.83 -1.98
N THR A 123 -34.48 -6.06 -3.22
CA THR A 123 -35.30 -5.67 -4.35
C THR A 123 -36.44 -6.67 -4.43
N HIS A 124 -37.57 -6.27 -3.92
CA HIS A 124 -38.82 -6.86 -4.34
C HIS A 124 -39.23 -6.31 -5.73
#